data_d503fa9d16d242b0e90d3131e8442d55
#
_entry.id   d503fa9d16d242b0e90d3131e8442d55
#
_cell.length_a   1.000
_cell.length_b   1.000
_cell.length_c   1.000
_cell.angle_alpha   90.00
_cell.angle_beta   90.00
_cell.angle_gamma   90.00
#
_symmetry.space_group_name_H-M   'P 1'
#
loop_
_entity.id
_entity.type
_entity.pdbx_description
1 polymer ?
#
loop_
_entity_poly.entity_id
_entity_poly.type
_entity_poly.pdbx_seq_one_letter_code
_entity_poly.pdbx_strand_id
1 'polypeptide(L)'
;MPFLACGPTAFQYYRIPPQILGLYPAILPPDHDHRLVHYSKKPVFKDLLGTPVWRFVSERKQRANGKLFCSRLLTQEPPPGSFRQTAHGFDVTSPEFTLLNLATQVSRNQLLMACYEMCSSFAVFTPCKRAQRQLDEAISLKLIPPNCGWERVVDTKGNDTNLWKRAPLLSAGEITAFATQAAGLRGVKQLRWAAERMAGQTVSPFEVQTSMLISLPRDEGGLGIDITNNVRIPLSEAARSLYDKTCCYADILIQSSTDSMGVILECQGRSAHDSEAASLSDAERTTALTSMGYDVIQITFGQIKDKKSFDHIAELIHKKAGLPYTPKTKQERTAEDALRQELLVDWAELFTAGPAS
;
A
#
# COMPACT_ATOMS: atom_id res chain seq x y z
N MET A 1 -10.32 30.19 2.66
CA MET A 1 -10.36 28.81 2.15
C MET A 1 -10.48 27.86 3.32
N PRO A 2 -11.32 26.83 3.27
CA PRO A 2 -11.29 25.77 4.27
C PRO A 2 -9.89 25.15 4.34
N PHE A 3 -9.58 24.47 5.43
CA PHE A 3 -8.30 23.79 5.58
C PHE A 3 -8.20 22.66 4.54
N LEU A 4 -7.20 22.70 3.66
CA LEU A 4 -7.02 21.72 2.58
C LEU A 4 -5.80 20.83 2.88
N ALA A 5 -6.05 19.62 3.38
CA ALA A 5 -5.01 18.62 3.63
C ALA A 5 -4.41 18.08 2.32
N CYS A 6 -3.09 17.88 2.29
CA CYS A 6 -2.39 17.39 1.10
C CYS A 6 -1.22 16.48 1.47
N GLY A 7 -0.60 15.86 0.47
CA GLY A 7 0.61 15.04 0.61
C GLY A 7 0.50 13.97 1.70
N PRO A 8 1.48 13.86 2.64
CA PRO A 8 1.47 12.84 3.69
C PRO A 8 0.21 12.83 4.55
N THR A 9 -0.35 14.02 4.90
CA THR A 9 -1.59 14.10 5.70
C THR A 9 -2.80 13.57 4.92
N ALA A 10 -2.92 13.89 3.64
CA ALA A 10 -4.00 13.35 2.82
C ALA A 10 -3.84 11.83 2.62
N PHE A 11 -2.61 11.34 2.43
CA PHE A 11 -2.33 9.92 2.35
C PHE A 11 -2.73 9.20 3.64
N GLN A 12 -2.36 9.75 4.79
CA GLN A 12 -2.76 9.22 6.10
C GLN A 12 -4.29 9.23 6.28
N TYR A 13 -5.00 10.27 5.82
CA TYR A 13 -6.45 10.32 5.85
C TYR A 13 -7.09 9.11 5.14
N TYR A 14 -6.56 8.73 3.98
CA TYR A 14 -7.03 7.57 3.20
C TYR A 14 -6.66 6.21 3.80
N ARG A 15 -5.84 6.18 4.83
CA ARG A 15 -5.49 4.98 5.60
C ARG A 15 -6.41 4.74 6.78
N ILE A 16 -7.18 5.76 7.21
CA ILE A 16 -8.00 5.66 8.43
C ILE A 16 -9.27 4.87 8.12
N PRO A 17 -9.55 3.78 8.85
CA PRO A 17 -10.80 3.04 8.71
C PRO A 17 -12.01 3.95 8.97
N PRO A 18 -13.06 3.91 8.12
CA PRO A 18 -14.25 4.75 8.27
C PRO A 18 -14.91 4.66 9.63
N GLN A 19 -14.93 3.44 10.21
CA GLN A 19 -15.50 3.22 11.54
C GLN A 19 -14.73 3.94 12.66
N ILE A 20 -13.41 4.12 12.50
CA ILE A 20 -12.61 4.91 13.45
C ILE A 20 -12.80 6.40 13.18
N LEU A 21 -12.78 6.80 11.91
CA LEU A 21 -12.97 8.19 11.53
C LEU A 21 -14.33 8.71 12.01
N GLY A 22 -15.39 7.90 11.92
CA GLY A 22 -16.73 8.24 12.36
C GLY A 22 -16.88 8.46 13.87
N LEU A 23 -15.92 8.02 14.69
CA LEU A 23 -15.90 8.28 16.14
C LEU A 23 -15.44 9.71 16.50
N TYR A 24 -14.92 10.44 15.53
CA TYR A 24 -14.37 11.77 15.74
C TYR A 24 -15.34 12.86 15.26
N PRO A 25 -15.59 13.90 16.08
CA PRO A 25 -16.52 14.96 15.70
C PRO A 25 -15.97 15.79 14.55
N ALA A 26 -16.88 16.35 13.76
CA ALA A 26 -16.55 17.36 12.78
C ALA A 26 -15.92 18.60 13.43
N ILE A 27 -14.98 19.20 12.73
CA ILE A 27 -14.41 20.48 13.14
C ILE A 27 -15.41 21.55 12.72
N LEU A 28 -16.08 22.16 13.68
CA LEU A 28 -16.91 23.32 13.41
C LEU A 28 -16.02 24.44 12.88
N PRO A 29 -16.46 25.18 11.83
CA PRO A 29 -15.71 26.35 11.37
C PRO A 29 -15.45 27.26 12.57
N PRO A 30 -14.22 27.73 12.77
CA PRO A 30 -13.95 28.65 13.85
C PRO A 30 -14.69 29.97 13.58
N ASP A 31 -15.53 30.40 14.49
CA ASP A 31 -16.03 31.78 14.48
C ASP A 31 -14.80 32.70 14.55
N HIS A 32 -14.43 33.29 13.41
CA HIS A 32 -13.41 34.32 13.24
C HIS A 32 -11.94 34.02 13.58
N ASP A 33 -11.56 32.82 14.07
CA ASP A 33 -10.15 32.53 14.42
C ASP A 33 -9.53 31.46 13.50
N HIS A 34 -8.97 31.89 12.38
CA HIS A 34 -8.29 31.04 11.38
C HIS A 34 -6.87 30.60 11.79
N ARG A 35 -6.49 30.69 13.09
CA ARG A 35 -5.15 30.30 13.51
C ARG A 35 -4.94 28.80 13.37
N LEU A 36 -3.88 28.45 12.63
CA LEU A 36 -3.49 27.05 12.35
C LEU A 36 -3.38 26.17 13.60
N VAL A 37 -2.93 26.76 14.70
CA VAL A 37 -2.76 26.06 15.99
C VAL A 37 -4.06 25.40 16.46
N HIS A 38 -5.24 25.92 16.08
CA HIS A 38 -6.50 25.28 16.42
C HIS A 38 -6.71 23.94 15.73
N TYR A 39 -6.29 23.80 14.46
CA TYR A 39 -6.42 22.52 13.74
C TYR A 39 -5.55 21.43 14.37
N SER A 40 -4.29 21.73 14.72
CA SER A 40 -3.40 20.73 15.32
C SER A 40 -3.87 20.20 16.69
N LYS A 41 -4.71 20.98 17.38
CA LYS A 41 -5.30 20.59 18.66
C LYS A 41 -6.59 19.77 18.52
N LYS A 42 -7.21 19.76 17.34
CA LYS A 42 -8.43 18.98 17.10
C LYS A 42 -8.14 17.48 17.16
N PRO A 43 -9.02 16.69 17.80
CA PRO A 43 -8.75 15.26 17.99
C PRO A 43 -8.42 14.51 16.70
N VAL A 44 -9.14 14.77 15.59
CA VAL A 44 -8.91 14.11 14.32
C VAL A 44 -7.46 14.32 13.79
N PHE A 45 -6.90 15.53 13.95
CA PHE A 45 -5.52 15.80 13.55
C PHE A 45 -4.51 15.20 14.52
N LYS A 46 -4.75 15.36 15.82
CA LYS A 46 -3.83 14.90 16.85
C LYS A 46 -3.73 13.39 16.93
N ASP A 47 -4.87 12.70 16.86
CA ASP A 47 -4.98 11.28 17.16
C ASP A 47 -4.89 10.39 15.91
N LEU A 48 -5.30 10.92 14.74
CA LEU A 48 -5.42 10.12 13.51
C LEU A 48 -4.45 10.54 12.39
N LEU A 49 -4.28 11.85 12.17
CA LEU A 49 -3.50 12.36 11.04
C LEU A 49 -2.02 12.63 11.37
N GLY A 50 -1.71 12.80 12.66
CA GLY A 50 -0.35 13.07 13.14
C GLY A 50 0.18 14.47 12.78
N THR A 51 1.45 14.72 13.10
CA THR A 51 2.18 15.97 12.82
C THR A 51 3.51 15.68 12.14
N PRO A 52 4.02 16.57 11.28
CA PRO A 52 3.41 17.83 10.85
C PRO A 52 2.21 17.62 9.94
N VAL A 53 1.19 18.48 10.08
CA VAL A 53 0.03 18.46 9.18
C VAL A 53 0.36 19.20 7.89
N TRP A 54 0.27 18.50 6.76
CA TRP A 54 0.53 19.04 5.43
C TRP A 54 -0.74 19.65 4.84
N ARG A 55 -0.63 20.88 4.33
CA ARG A 55 -1.76 21.58 3.73
C ARG A 55 -1.35 22.42 2.52
N PHE A 56 -2.31 22.67 1.65
CA PHE A 56 -2.19 23.68 0.62
C PHE A 56 -2.57 25.07 1.13
N VAL A 57 -1.93 26.09 0.57
CA VAL A 57 -2.22 27.51 0.75
C VAL A 57 -2.22 28.19 -0.60
N SER A 58 -3.07 29.22 -0.76
CA SER A 58 -3.16 30.00 -2.01
C SER A 58 -2.16 31.15 -2.06
N GLU A 59 -1.66 31.62 -0.91
CA GLU A 59 -0.79 32.79 -0.84
C GLU A 59 0.50 32.48 -0.08
N ARG A 60 1.61 33.10 -0.51
CA ARG A 60 2.93 32.91 0.12
C ARG A 60 2.95 33.32 1.60
N LYS A 61 2.21 34.38 1.97
CA LYS A 61 2.11 34.85 3.37
C LYS A 61 1.44 33.85 4.33
N GLN A 62 0.67 32.90 3.79
CA GLN A 62 -0.01 31.86 4.57
C GLN A 62 0.89 30.62 4.82
N ARG A 63 2.11 30.59 4.27
CA ARG A 63 3.05 29.48 4.46
C ARG A 63 3.53 29.43 5.90
N ALA A 64 3.43 28.28 6.49
CA ALA A 64 4.02 27.94 7.79
C ALA A 64 4.70 26.59 7.65
N ASN A 65 5.99 26.54 7.99
CA ASN A 65 6.76 25.31 8.00
C ASN A 65 7.38 25.13 9.39
N GLY A 66 7.11 24.01 10.03
CA GLY A 66 7.58 23.72 11.36
C GLY A 66 7.07 22.38 11.87
N LYS A 67 7.27 22.12 13.15
CA LYS A 67 6.93 20.81 13.78
C LYS A 67 5.43 20.46 13.71
N LEU A 68 4.54 21.46 13.62
CA LEU A 68 3.10 21.22 13.62
C LEU A 68 2.47 21.26 12.22
N PHE A 69 3.02 22.09 11.32
CA PHE A 69 2.47 22.29 9.98
C PHE A 69 3.57 22.40 8.93
N CYS A 70 3.26 21.84 7.76
CA CYS A 70 4.00 22.06 6.52
C CYS A 70 3.02 22.59 5.46
N SER A 71 3.27 23.82 4.97
CA SER A 71 2.41 24.44 3.97
C SER A 71 3.04 24.42 2.59
N ARG A 72 2.26 24.03 1.60
CA ARG A 72 2.63 24.08 0.19
C ARG A 72 1.80 25.13 -0.53
N LEU A 73 2.45 25.91 -1.38
CA LEU A 73 1.76 26.86 -2.22
C LEU A 73 1.15 26.13 -3.42
N LEU A 74 -0.15 26.31 -3.63
CA LEU A 74 -0.83 25.86 -4.84
C LEU A 74 -0.57 26.90 -5.93
N THR A 75 0.37 26.62 -6.84
CA THR A 75 0.83 27.57 -7.86
C THR A 75 0.15 27.41 -9.21
N GLN A 76 -0.46 26.27 -9.44
CA GLN A 76 -1.14 25.91 -10.68
C GLN A 76 -2.48 25.29 -10.34
N GLU A 77 -3.47 25.50 -11.17
CA GLU A 77 -4.78 24.85 -11.04
C GLU A 77 -4.65 23.37 -11.34
N PRO A 78 -5.04 22.50 -10.41
CA PRO A 78 -5.01 21.06 -10.65
C PRO A 78 -6.21 20.64 -11.51
N PRO A 79 -6.19 19.40 -12.08
CA PRO A 79 -7.33 18.85 -12.80
C PRO A 79 -8.64 18.91 -11.98
N PRO A 80 -9.81 19.02 -12.63
CA PRO A 80 -11.10 18.93 -11.96
C PRO A 80 -11.22 17.69 -11.08
N GLY A 81 -11.88 17.81 -9.92
CA GLY A 81 -12.05 16.70 -8.98
C GLY A 81 -10.83 16.43 -8.06
N SER A 82 -9.77 17.25 -8.13
CA SER A 82 -8.57 17.09 -7.30
C SER A 82 -8.80 17.35 -5.81
N PHE A 83 -9.94 17.87 -5.42
CA PHE A 83 -10.28 18.16 -4.02
C PHE A 83 -11.58 17.46 -3.61
N ARG A 84 -11.62 16.96 -2.37
CA ARG A 84 -12.79 16.31 -1.78
C ARG A 84 -13.11 16.93 -0.44
N GLN A 85 -14.38 17.23 -0.20
CA GLN A 85 -14.87 17.62 1.11
C GLN A 85 -14.93 16.41 2.02
N THR A 86 -14.55 16.59 3.29
CA THR A 86 -14.67 15.54 4.30
C THR A 86 -15.86 15.84 5.23
N ALA A 87 -16.41 14.80 5.85
CA ALA A 87 -17.42 14.96 6.90
C ALA A 87 -16.88 15.67 8.17
N HIS A 88 -15.56 15.91 8.24
CA HIS A 88 -14.87 16.46 9.40
C HIS A 88 -14.60 17.97 9.31
N GLY A 89 -15.17 18.66 8.31
CA GLY A 89 -15.08 20.12 8.18
C GLY A 89 -13.74 20.65 7.66
N PHE A 90 -12.99 19.82 6.95
CA PHE A 90 -11.82 20.22 6.16
C PHE A 90 -11.84 19.52 4.81
N ASP A 91 -11.11 20.05 3.85
CA ASP A 91 -10.94 19.44 2.54
C ASP A 91 -9.67 18.59 2.48
N VAL A 92 -9.66 17.62 1.59
CA VAL A 92 -8.50 16.76 1.33
C VAL A 92 -8.27 16.66 -0.18
N THR A 93 -7.02 16.53 -0.60
CA THR A 93 -6.72 16.20 -2.01
C THR A 93 -7.28 14.85 -2.37
N SER A 94 -7.79 14.67 -3.61
CA SER A 94 -8.22 13.35 -4.11
C SER A 94 -7.08 12.34 -4.03
N PRO A 95 -7.33 11.03 -4.04
CA PRO A 95 -6.28 10.02 -3.99
C PRO A 95 -5.22 10.23 -5.08
N GLU A 96 -5.63 10.50 -6.32
CA GLU A 96 -4.75 10.74 -7.47
C GLU A 96 -3.87 11.99 -7.25
N PHE A 97 -4.48 13.09 -6.80
CA PHE A 97 -3.75 14.31 -6.55
C PHE A 97 -2.86 14.19 -5.30
N THR A 98 -3.24 13.35 -4.34
CA THR A 98 -2.38 13.00 -3.19
C THR A 98 -1.11 12.30 -3.66
N LEU A 99 -1.21 11.31 -4.55
CA LEU A 99 -0.05 10.63 -5.13
C LEU A 99 0.83 11.59 -5.93
N LEU A 100 0.25 12.48 -6.75
CA LEU A 100 1.02 13.51 -7.45
C LEU A 100 1.76 14.45 -6.49
N ASN A 101 1.16 14.79 -5.36
CA ASN A 101 1.81 15.58 -4.33
C ASN A 101 2.98 14.84 -3.69
N LEU A 102 2.81 13.56 -3.36
CA LEU A 102 3.86 12.70 -2.82
C LEU A 102 5.02 12.57 -3.81
N ALA A 103 4.76 12.46 -5.10
CA ALA A 103 5.78 12.36 -6.16
C ALA A 103 6.83 13.47 -6.14
N THR A 104 6.56 14.57 -5.45
CA THR A 104 7.53 15.69 -5.30
C THR A 104 8.24 15.70 -3.96
N GLN A 105 7.99 14.72 -3.09
CA GLN A 105 8.45 14.71 -1.70
C GLN A 105 9.20 13.45 -1.31
N VAL A 106 8.93 12.36 -1.99
CA VAL A 106 9.45 11.02 -1.66
C VAL A 106 10.24 10.44 -2.82
N SER A 107 10.98 9.38 -2.58
CA SER A 107 11.65 8.64 -3.66
C SER A 107 10.61 8.01 -4.60
N ARG A 108 11.04 7.67 -5.81
CA ARG A 108 10.16 6.99 -6.78
C ARG A 108 9.69 5.61 -6.28
N ASN A 109 10.52 4.89 -5.53
CA ASN A 109 10.17 3.59 -4.96
C ASN A 109 9.11 3.75 -3.84
N GLN A 110 9.28 4.73 -2.96
CA GLN A 110 8.26 5.08 -1.97
C GLN A 110 6.94 5.55 -2.62
N LEU A 111 7.02 6.28 -3.73
CA LEU A 111 5.82 6.63 -4.49
C LEU A 111 5.13 5.39 -5.07
N LEU A 112 5.89 4.44 -5.63
CA LEU A 112 5.34 3.19 -6.13
C LEU A 112 4.66 2.38 -5.01
N MET A 113 5.26 2.32 -3.81
CA MET A 113 4.63 1.72 -2.63
C MET A 113 3.29 2.41 -2.28
N ALA A 114 3.24 3.75 -2.35
CA ALA A 114 2.00 4.49 -2.13
C ALA A 114 0.94 4.22 -3.21
N CYS A 115 1.34 4.11 -4.48
CA CYS A 115 0.46 3.73 -5.57
C CYS A 115 -0.12 2.34 -5.35
N TYR A 116 0.72 1.37 -4.97
CA TYR A 116 0.24 0.04 -4.63
C TYR A 116 -0.80 0.08 -3.50
N GLU A 117 -0.54 0.76 -2.38
CA GLU A 117 -1.50 0.83 -1.27
C GLU A 117 -2.82 1.48 -1.69
N MET A 118 -2.80 2.54 -2.50
CA MET A 118 -4.02 3.20 -3.01
C MET A 118 -4.82 2.32 -3.98
N CYS A 119 -4.13 1.50 -4.78
CA CYS A 119 -4.74 0.65 -5.81
C CYS A 119 -5.02 -0.78 -5.34
N SER A 120 -4.71 -1.12 -4.10
CA SER A 120 -4.82 -2.48 -3.56
C SER A 120 -5.88 -2.62 -2.49
N SER A 121 -6.15 -3.87 -2.11
CA SER A 121 -7.24 -4.20 -1.19
C SER A 121 -6.83 -4.13 0.29
N PHE A 122 -5.83 -3.32 0.62
CA PHE A 122 -5.36 -3.12 1.99
C PHE A 122 -5.10 -1.65 2.32
N ALA A 123 -5.02 -1.36 3.62
CA ALA A 123 -4.45 -0.16 4.17
C ALA A 123 -3.69 -0.50 5.46
N VAL A 124 -2.66 0.29 5.78
CA VAL A 124 -1.94 0.12 7.05
C VAL A 124 -2.23 1.32 7.94
N PHE A 125 -2.91 1.06 9.05
CA PHE A 125 -3.25 2.08 10.04
C PHE A 125 -3.15 1.53 11.46
N THR A 126 -2.37 2.21 12.29
CA THR A 126 -2.24 1.90 13.72
C THR A 126 -3.02 2.94 14.52
N PRO A 127 -4.17 2.57 15.11
CA PRO A 127 -4.90 3.47 15.99
C PRO A 127 -4.04 3.90 17.19
N CYS A 128 -4.06 5.18 17.54
CA CYS A 128 -3.49 5.58 18.82
C CYS A 128 -4.30 4.97 19.99
N LYS A 129 -3.72 4.93 21.19
CA LYS A 129 -4.37 4.33 22.38
C LYS A 129 -5.77 4.86 22.65
N ARG A 130 -6.03 6.13 22.33
CA ARG A 130 -7.35 6.74 22.50
C ARG A 130 -8.34 6.24 21.45
N ALA A 131 -7.92 6.25 20.17
CA ALA A 131 -8.73 5.75 19.06
C ALA A 131 -9.09 4.27 19.25
N GLN A 132 -8.12 3.46 19.70
CA GLN A 132 -8.36 2.03 19.99
C GLN A 132 -9.40 1.85 21.07
N ARG A 133 -9.27 2.52 22.21
CA ARG A 133 -10.28 2.44 23.30
C ARG A 133 -11.67 2.85 22.86
N GLN A 134 -11.77 3.94 22.08
CA GLN A 134 -13.07 4.40 21.56
C GLN A 134 -13.69 3.37 20.59
N LEU A 135 -12.86 2.72 19.77
CA LEU A 135 -13.29 1.65 18.87
C LEU A 135 -13.80 0.45 19.68
N ASP A 136 -13.02 -0.03 20.66
CA ASP A 136 -13.38 -1.17 21.51
C ASP A 136 -14.68 -0.92 22.28
N GLU A 137 -14.84 0.28 22.83
CA GLU A 137 -16.07 0.70 23.52
C GLU A 137 -17.27 0.73 22.55
N ALA A 138 -17.11 1.32 21.37
CA ALA A 138 -18.18 1.39 20.37
C ALA A 138 -18.59 -0.01 19.87
N ILE A 139 -17.65 -0.94 19.74
CA ILE A 139 -17.94 -2.34 19.40
C ILE A 139 -18.68 -3.02 20.55
N SER A 140 -18.20 -2.87 21.79
CA SER A 140 -18.81 -3.51 22.97
C SER A 140 -20.26 -3.03 23.20
N LEU A 141 -20.53 -1.75 22.93
CA LEU A 141 -21.87 -1.13 23.00
C LEU A 141 -22.73 -1.39 21.76
N LYS A 142 -22.21 -2.14 20.77
CA LYS A 142 -22.88 -2.43 19.48
C LYS A 142 -23.28 -1.16 18.70
N LEU A 143 -22.54 -0.09 18.86
CA LEU A 143 -22.73 1.16 18.11
C LEU A 143 -22.18 1.07 16.68
N ILE A 144 -21.23 0.17 16.45
CA ILE A 144 -20.69 -0.16 15.13
C ILE A 144 -21.32 -1.47 14.69
N PRO A 145 -22.12 -1.49 13.62
CA PRO A 145 -22.70 -2.72 13.10
C PRO A 145 -21.61 -3.72 12.67
N PRO A 146 -21.83 -5.02 12.82
CA PRO A 146 -20.98 -6.04 12.21
C PRO A 146 -20.82 -5.77 10.71
N ASN A 147 -19.61 -5.93 10.18
CA ASN A 147 -19.27 -5.65 8.78
C ASN A 147 -19.40 -4.18 8.33
N CYS A 148 -19.47 -3.24 9.24
CA CYS A 148 -19.41 -1.82 8.95
C CYS A 148 -17.95 -1.37 8.81
N GLY A 149 -17.63 -0.66 7.73
CA GLY A 149 -16.29 -0.16 7.49
C GLY A 149 -15.33 -1.20 6.93
N TRP A 150 -14.05 -1.15 7.37
CA TRP A 150 -13.01 -2.06 6.92
C TRP A 150 -12.82 -3.21 7.91
N GLU A 151 -12.43 -4.38 7.37
CA GLU A 151 -12.08 -5.54 8.18
C GLU A 151 -10.64 -5.42 8.68
N ARG A 152 -10.44 -5.53 9.99
CA ARG A 152 -9.10 -5.57 10.57
C ARG A 152 -8.54 -6.99 10.49
N VAL A 153 -7.31 -7.11 10.02
CA VAL A 153 -6.62 -8.40 9.98
C VAL A 153 -6.11 -8.72 11.37
N VAL A 154 -6.39 -9.94 11.84
CA VAL A 154 -5.86 -10.47 13.09
C VAL A 154 -4.67 -11.39 12.80
N ASP A 155 -3.73 -11.47 13.74
CA ASP A 155 -2.65 -12.45 13.67
C ASP A 155 -3.13 -13.85 14.07
N THR A 156 -2.24 -14.81 13.98
CA THR A 156 -2.51 -16.22 14.31
C THR A 156 -2.90 -16.46 15.77
N LYS A 157 -2.55 -15.53 16.66
CA LYS A 157 -2.91 -15.57 18.09
C LYS A 157 -4.23 -14.84 18.36
N GLY A 158 -4.89 -14.34 17.33
CA GLY A 158 -6.11 -13.56 17.44
C GLY A 158 -5.88 -12.10 17.85
N ASN A 159 -4.64 -11.60 17.82
CA ASN A 159 -4.37 -10.19 18.13
C ASN A 159 -4.59 -9.32 16.90
N ASP A 160 -5.10 -8.16 17.13
CA ASP A 160 -5.26 -7.12 16.12
C ASP A 160 -3.92 -6.68 15.52
N THR A 161 -3.84 -6.67 14.20
CA THR A 161 -2.69 -6.10 13.48
C THR A 161 -2.96 -4.64 13.09
N ASN A 162 -2.00 -4.00 12.42
CA ASN A 162 -2.18 -2.69 11.80
C ASN A 162 -2.67 -2.77 10.34
N LEU A 163 -2.94 -3.96 9.83
CA LEU A 163 -3.42 -4.21 8.47
C LEU A 163 -4.95 -4.25 8.43
N TRP A 164 -5.52 -3.54 7.47
CA TRP A 164 -6.97 -3.44 7.25
C TRP A 164 -7.29 -3.82 5.81
N LYS A 165 -8.29 -4.66 5.63
CA LYS A 165 -8.83 -4.97 4.30
C LYS A 165 -9.85 -3.91 3.90
N ARG A 166 -9.73 -3.41 2.68
CA ARG A 166 -10.64 -2.42 2.08
C ARG A 166 -10.71 -2.58 0.57
N ALA A 167 -11.72 -2.03 -0.07
CA ALA A 167 -11.72 -1.90 -1.51
C ALA A 167 -10.61 -0.93 -1.98
N PRO A 168 -10.00 -1.15 -3.15
CA PRO A 168 -9.08 -0.19 -3.76
C PRO A 168 -9.71 1.20 -3.88
N LEU A 169 -8.91 2.24 -3.66
CA LEU A 169 -9.37 3.63 -3.86
C LEU A 169 -9.23 4.08 -5.31
N LEU A 170 -8.29 3.47 -6.02
CA LEU A 170 -7.92 3.76 -7.40
C LEU A 170 -7.57 2.48 -8.15
N SER A 171 -7.52 2.58 -9.46
CA SER A 171 -6.84 1.66 -10.36
C SER A 171 -5.59 2.31 -10.96
N ALA A 172 -4.64 1.52 -11.46
CA ALA A 172 -3.49 2.04 -12.19
C ALA A 172 -3.92 2.85 -13.44
N GLY A 173 -5.03 2.46 -14.07
CA GLY A 173 -5.61 3.19 -15.20
C GLY A 173 -6.08 4.59 -14.82
N GLU A 174 -6.71 4.76 -13.65
CA GLU A 174 -7.13 6.09 -13.14
C GLU A 174 -5.93 6.97 -12.82
N ILE A 175 -4.85 6.42 -12.25
CA ILE A 175 -3.60 7.15 -12.03
C ILE A 175 -3.03 7.64 -13.38
N THR A 176 -3.01 6.77 -14.40
CA THR A 176 -2.51 7.10 -15.75
C THR A 176 -3.37 8.18 -16.42
N ALA A 177 -4.70 8.07 -16.33
CA ALA A 177 -5.63 9.06 -16.84
C ALA A 177 -5.45 10.42 -16.15
N PHE A 178 -5.33 10.43 -14.82
CA PHE A 178 -5.06 11.64 -14.05
C PHE A 178 -3.70 12.25 -14.41
N ALA A 179 -2.64 11.45 -14.53
CA ALA A 179 -1.32 11.93 -14.93
C ALA A 179 -1.31 12.55 -16.35
N THR A 180 -2.23 12.13 -17.22
CA THR A 180 -2.43 12.73 -18.54
C THR A 180 -3.08 14.12 -18.42
N GLN A 181 -4.13 14.24 -17.60
CA GLN A 181 -4.81 15.51 -17.33
C GLN A 181 -3.90 16.49 -16.57
N ALA A 182 -3.03 15.98 -15.70
CA ALA A 182 -2.09 16.75 -14.91
C ALA A 182 -0.78 17.09 -15.68
N ALA A 183 -0.79 16.99 -17.02
CA ALA A 183 0.39 17.31 -17.83
C ALA A 183 0.92 18.72 -17.51
N GLY A 184 2.25 18.82 -17.31
CA GLY A 184 2.89 20.08 -16.90
C GLY A 184 2.97 20.30 -15.39
N LEU A 185 2.22 19.59 -14.58
CA LEU A 185 2.36 19.68 -13.12
C LEU A 185 3.63 18.97 -12.64
N ARG A 186 4.21 19.53 -11.56
CA ARG A 186 5.40 18.95 -10.93
C ARG A 186 5.09 17.58 -10.35
N GLY A 187 5.96 16.60 -10.63
CA GLY A 187 5.83 15.22 -10.14
C GLY A 187 5.14 14.27 -11.12
N VAL A 188 4.50 14.75 -12.18
CA VAL A 188 3.74 13.93 -13.14
C VAL A 188 4.57 12.85 -13.81
N LYS A 189 5.85 13.11 -14.11
CA LYS A 189 6.76 12.12 -14.69
C LYS A 189 7.02 10.94 -13.75
N GLN A 190 7.20 11.23 -12.46
CA GLN A 190 7.38 10.19 -11.45
C GLN A 190 6.09 9.40 -11.20
N LEU A 191 4.93 10.08 -11.24
CA LEU A 191 3.65 9.42 -11.09
C LEU A 191 3.36 8.45 -12.26
N ARG A 192 3.66 8.85 -13.51
CA ARG A 192 3.58 7.96 -14.67
C ARG A 192 4.50 6.76 -14.53
N TRP A 193 5.76 7.02 -14.17
CA TRP A 193 6.75 5.96 -13.93
C TRP A 193 6.23 4.94 -12.91
N ALA A 194 5.61 5.38 -11.81
CA ALA A 194 5.05 4.49 -10.79
C ALA A 194 3.85 3.68 -11.34
N ALA A 195 2.92 4.34 -12.04
CA ALA A 195 1.74 3.68 -12.61
C ALA A 195 2.11 2.59 -13.63
N GLU A 196 3.14 2.83 -14.46
CA GLU A 196 3.64 1.89 -15.47
C GLU A 196 4.32 0.65 -14.87
N ARG A 197 4.79 0.74 -13.61
CA ARG A 197 5.50 -0.36 -12.92
C ARG A 197 4.62 -1.18 -11.98
N MET A 198 3.36 -0.84 -11.88
CA MET A 198 2.42 -1.64 -11.11
C MET A 198 2.09 -2.94 -11.84
N ALA A 199 2.35 -4.06 -11.21
CA ALA A 199 2.09 -5.40 -11.76
C ALA A 199 0.69 -5.95 -11.41
N GLY A 200 -0.23 -5.10 -10.96
CA GLY A 200 -1.56 -5.49 -10.50
C GLY A 200 -1.82 -5.09 -9.05
N GLN A 201 -2.91 -5.61 -8.50
CA GLN A 201 -3.29 -5.37 -7.10
C GLN A 201 -2.55 -6.33 -6.17
N THR A 202 -2.47 -5.94 -4.89
CA THR A 202 -1.94 -6.78 -3.82
C THR A 202 -2.90 -6.74 -2.63
N VAL A 203 -2.70 -7.58 -1.62
CA VAL A 203 -3.54 -7.57 -0.42
C VAL A 203 -2.73 -7.29 0.85
N SER A 204 -1.41 -7.12 0.73
CA SER A 204 -0.53 -6.83 1.86
C SER A 204 0.73 -6.06 1.47
N PRO A 205 1.36 -5.35 2.43
CA PRO A 205 2.68 -4.75 2.24
C PRO A 205 3.77 -5.73 1.80
N PHE A 206 3.72 -6.96 2.32
CA PHE A 206 4.71 -7.98 2.00
C PHE A 206 4.66 -8.42 0.54
N GLU A 207 3.47 -8.54 -0.04
CA GLU A 207 3.31 -8.79 -1.47
C GLU A 207 3.85 -7.64 -2.32
N VAL A 208 3.63 -6.37 -1.92
CA VAL A 208 4.21 -5.22 -2.61
C VAL A 208 5.73 -5.28 -2.59
N GLN A 209 6.34 -5.52 -1.42
CA GLN A 209 7.79 -5.61 -1.27
C GLN A 209 8.37 -6.71 -2.14
N THR A 210 7.73 -7.89 -2.14
CA THR A 210 8.15 -9.04 -2.97
C THR A 210 7.98 -8.73 -4.46
N SER A 211 6.84 -8.17 -4.87
CA SER A 211 6.59 -7.74 -6.25
C SER A 211 7.65 -6.80 -6.77
N MET A 212 7.98 -5.76 -6.00
CA MET A 212 8.97 -4.77 -6.40
C MET A 212 10.39 -5.36 -6.49
N LEU A 213 10.77 -6.24 -5.57
CA LEU A 213 12.08 -6.94 -5.62
C LEU A 213 12.20 -7.85 -6.84
N ILE A 214 11.09 -8.40 -7.33
CA ILE A 214 11.10 -9.31 -8.48
C ILE A 214 10.94 -8.55 -9.80
N SER A 215 10.02 -7.57 -9.87
CA SER A 215 9.65 -6.95 -11.14
C SER A 215 10.50 -5.75 -11.53
N LEU A 216 11.02 -4.97 -10.58
CA LEU A 216 11.82 -3.80 -10.94
C LEU A 216 13.07 -4.23 -11.73
N PRO A 217 13.52 -3.40 -12.69
CA PRO A 217 14.74 -3.67 -13.47
C PRO A 217 15.95 -3.91 -12.58
N ARG A 218 16.91 -4.69 -13.09
CA ARG A 218 18.13 -5.06 -12.35
C ARG A 218 18.99 -3.85 -11.98
N ASP A 219 19.07 -2.85 -12.84
CA ASP A 219 19.76 -1.58 -12.59
C ASP A 219 19.01 -0.70 -11.57
N GLU A 220 17.73 -0.98 -11.29
CA GLU A 220 16.92 -0.39 -10.23
C GLU A 220 16.89 -1.26 -8.96
N GLY A 221 17.57 -2.41 -8.96
CA GLY A 221 17.74 -3.31 -7.80
C GLY A 221 16.83 -4.52 -7.75
N GLY A 222 15.88 -4.67 -8.68
CA GLY A 222 15.01 -5.84 -8.81
C GLY A 222 15.66 -7.01 -9.53
N LEU A 223 14.86 -8.01 -9.90
CA LEU A 223 15.29 -9.13 -10.76
C LEU A 223 14.98 -8.89 -12.23
N GLY A 224 14.12 -7.93 -12.58
CA GLY A 224 13.69 -7.65 -13.95
C GLY A 224 12.78 -8.73 -14.54
N ILE A 225 12.03 -9.44 -13.72
CA ILE A 225 11.11 -10.50 -14.15
C ILE A 225 9.72 -9.92 -14.31
N ASP A 226 9.07 -10.17 -15.44
CA ASP A 226 7.68 -9.81 -15.66
C ASP A 226 6.76 -10.66 -14.78
N ILE A 227 5.89 -9.99 -14.02
CA ILE A 227 4.96 -10.62 -13.10
C ILE A 227 3.55 -10.06 -13.26
N THR A 228 2.57 -10.80 -12.72
CA THR A 228 1.22 -10.28 -12.51
C THR A 228 0.78 -10.61 -11.10
N ASN A 229 0.30 -9.61 -10.35
CA ASN A 229 -0.15 -9.79 -8.98
C ASN A 229 -1.62 -10.17 -8.90
N ASN A 230 -1.98 -10.91 -7.85
CA ASN A 230 -3.35 -11.25 -7.45
C ASN A 230 -4.17 -11.84 -8.61
N VAL A 231 -3.58 -12.82 -9.30
CA VAL A 231 -4.20 -13.45 -10.48
C VAL A 231 -5.22 -14.47 -10.05
N ARG A 232 -6.46 -14.28 -10.51
CA ARG A 232 -7.54 -15.27 -10.32
C ARG A 232 -7.30 -16.47 -11.21
N ILE A 233 -7.14 -17.64 -10.61
CA ILE A 233 -6.95 -18.94 -11.29
C ILE A 233 -8.22 -19.78 -11.09
N PRO A 234 -9.02 -20.02 -12.14
CA PRO A 234 -10.13 -20.96 -12.09
C PRO A 234 -9.59 -22.39 -11.91
N LEU A 235 -10.12 -23.12 -10.95
CA LEU A 235 -9.70 -24.51 -10.70
C LEU A 235 -10.42 -25.49 -11.65
N SER A 236 -9.66 -26.44 -12.21
CA SER A 236 -10.20 -27.55 -12.97
C SER A 236 -11.07 -28.46 -12.09
N GLU A 237 -11.88 -29.31 -12.67
CA GLU A 237 -12.73 -30.26 -11.93
C GLU A 237 -11.88 -31.17 -11.02
N ALA A 238 -10.77 -31.68 -11.53
CA ALA A 238 -9.83 -32.48 -10.75
C ALA A 238 -9.22 -31.70 -9.59
N ALA A 239 -8.83 -30.42 -9.79
CA ALA A 239 -8.28 -29.58 -8.74
C ALA A 239 -9.30 -29.22 -7.65
N ARG A 240 -10.59 -29.10 -8.01
CA ARG A 240 -11.69 -28.86 -7.05
C ARG A 240 -11.92 -30.07 -6.11
N SER A 241 -11.60 -31.27 -6.54
CA SER A 241 -11.65 -32.44 -5.64
C SER A 241 -10.55 -32.43 -4.57
N LEU A 242 -9.49 -31.64 -4.80
CA LEU A 242 -8.35 -31.48 -3.88
C LEU A 242 -8.48 -30.24 -2.99
N TYR A 243 -9.25 -29.25 -3.44
CA TYR A 243 -9.48 -27.99 -2.72
C TYR A 243 -10.89 -27.48 -3.05
N ASP A 244 -11.80 -27.55 -2.08
CA ASP A 244 -13.24 -27.25 -2.24
C ASP A 244 -13.51 -25.76 -2.49
N LYS A 245 -12.96 -25.25 -3.61
CA LYS A 245 -13.19 -23.89 -4.13
C LYS A 245 -13.29 -23.94 -5.65
N THR A 246 -13.92 -22.93 -6.22
CA THR A 246 -14.04 -22.79 -7.69
C THR A 246 -12.84 -22.06 -8.31
N CYS A 247 -12.12 -21.29 -7.51
CA CYS A 247 -10.92 -20.57 -7.94
C CYS A 247 -10.02 -20.27 -6.73
N CYS A 248 -8.79 -19.94 -6.97
CA CYS A 248 -7.87 -19.32 -6.02
C CYS A 248 -7.21 -18.08 -6.64
N TYR A 249 -6.49 -17.33 -5.83
CA TYR A 249 -5.73 -16.17 -6.27
C TYR A 249 -4.26 -16.42 -6.00
N ALA A 250 -3.43 -16.28 -7.03
CA ALA A 250 -1.98 -16.31 -6.89
C ALA A 250 -1.49 -14.94 -6.47
N ASP A 251 -0.72 -14.82 -5.39
CA ASP A 251 -0.19 -13.53 -4.95
C ASP A 251 0.66 -12.90 -6.05
N ILE A 252 1.58 -13.68 -6.65
CA ILE A 252 2.39 -13.28 -7.79
C ILE A 252 2.46 -14.46 -8.77
N LEU A 253 2.12 -14.19 -10.04
CA LEU A 253 2.26 -15.16 -11.14
C LEU A 253 3.37 -14.71 -12.09
N ILE A 254 4.28 -15.62 -12.42
CA ILE A 254 5.31 -15.49 -13.43
C ILE A 254 4.99 -16.45 -14.56
N GLN A 255 4.97 -15.94 -15.80
CA GLN A 255 4.78 -16.78 -16.97
C GLN A 255 6.02 -17.69 -17.14
N SER A 256 5.79 -18.95 -17.50
CA SER A 256 6.87 -19.90 -17.77
C SER A 256 7.13 -20.05 -19.26
N SER A 257 8.38 -20.24 -19.61
CA SER A 257 8.78 -20.67 -20.96
C SER A 257 9.00 -22.18 -21.06
N THR A 258 8.70 -22.94 -19.99
CA THR A 258 8.77 -24.39 -19.93
C THR A 258 7.38 -25.01 -20.15
N ASP A 259 7.24 -26.31 -19.95
CA ASP A 259 5.95 -27.01 -19.97
C ASP A 259 5.05 -26.70 -18.76
N SER A 260 5.55 -25.93 -17.78
CA SER A 260 4.78 -25.47 -16.62
C SER A 260 3.73 -24.41 -17.03
N MET A 261 2.58 -24.44 -16.40
CA MET A 261 1.54 -23.41 -16.55
C MET A 261 1.96 -22.03 -16.01
N GLY A 262 3.06 -21.96 -15.24
CA GLY A 262 3.62 -20.77 -14.64
C GLY A 262 4.19 -21.03 -13.26
N VAL A 263 4.93 -20.06 -12.73
CA VAL A 263 5.45 -20.09 -11.36
C VAL A 263 4.61 -19.15 -10.51
N ILE A 264 4.02 -19.69 -9.46
CA ILE A 264 3.24 -18.95 -8.47
C ILE A 264 4.14 -18.72 -7.25
N LEU A 265 4.27 -17.47 -6.84
CA LEU A 265 4.91 -17.12 -5.58
C LEU A 265 3.83 -16.77 -4.56
N GLU A 266 3.81 -17.47 -3.45
CA GLU A 266 2.88 -17.27 -2.33
C GLU A 266 3.62 -16.58 -1.18
N CYS A 267 3.16 -15.40 -0.82
CA CYS A 267 3.76 -14.55 0.19
C CYS A 267 3.25 -14.93 1.58
N GLN A 268 4.01 -15.74 2.31
CA GLN A 268 3.65 -16.19 3.64
C GLN A 268 3.86 -15.08 4.68
N GLY A 269 2.78 -14.34 4.99
CA GLY A 269 2.76 -13.34 6.03
C GLY A 269 2.90 -13.94 7.43
N ARG A 270 3.42 -13.18 8.39
CA ARG A 270 3.54 -13.63 9.81
C ARG A 270 2.19 -13.98 10.45
N SER A 271 1.09 -13.58 9.85
CA SER A 271 -0.26 -13.75 10.37
C SER A 271 -1.00 -15.00 9.88
N ALA A 272 -0.42 -15.84 9.01
CA ALA A 272 -1.22 -16.82 8.27
C ALA A 272 -1.20 -18.27 8.82
N HIS A 273 -0.28 -18.71 9.71
CA HIS A 273 0.06 -20.12 9.78
C HIS A 273 -0.04 -20.88 11.12
N ASP A 274 -0.73 -20.38 12.16
CA ASP A 274 -0.75 -21.10 13.45
C ASP A 274 -2.05 -21.87 13.75
N SER A 275 -3.03 -21.94 12.85
CA SER A 275 -4.14 -22.87 13.01
C SER A 275 -3.95 -24.08 12.09
N GLU A 276 -4.16 -25.28 12.60
CA GLU A 276 -4.12 -26.53 11.84
C GLU A 276 -5.03 -26.48 10.60
N ALA A 277 -6.20 -25.87 10.73
CA ALA A 277 -7.16 -25.69 9.63
C ALA A 277 -6.61 -24.75 8.52
N ALA A 278 -5.92 -23.66 8.87
CA ALA A 278 -5.32 -22.75 7.88
C ALA A 278 -4.16 -23.43 7.15
N SER A 279 -3.30 -24.15 7.89
CA SER A 279 -2.18 -24.92 7.32
C SER A 279 -2.67 -26.03 6.38
N LEU A 280 -3.76 -26.72 6.72
CA LEU A 280 -4.37 -27.73 5.88
C LEU A 280 -4.92 -27.12 4.59
N SER A 281 -5.66 -26.02 4.70
CA SER A 281 -6.22 -25.30 3.53
C SER A 281 -5.13 -24.80 2.58
N ASP A 282 -3.99 -24.34 3.10
CA ASP A 282 -2.85 -23.91 2.28
C ASP A 282 -2.18 -25.09 1.56
N ALA A 283 -2.06 -26.25 2.24
CA ALA A 283 -1.54 -27.47 1.64
C ALA A 283 -2.46 -27.99 0.52
N GLU A 284 -3.77 -28.02 0.75
CA GLU A 284 -4.77 -28.40 -0.25
C GLU A 284 -4.74 -27.47 -1.47
N ARG A 285 -4.66 -26.15 -1.25
CA ARG A 285 -4.53 -25.16 -2.31
C ARG A 285 -3.26 -25.36 -3.13
N THR A 286 -2.13 -25.57 -2.47
CA THR A 286 -0.84 -25.85 -3.13
C THR A 286 -0.92 -27.12 -3.96
N THR A 287 -1.54 -28.19 -3.43
CA THR A 287 -1.74 -29.46 -4.14
C THR A 287 -2.63 -29.27 -5.38
N ALA A 288 -3.73 -28.55 -5.25
CA ALA A 288 -4.63 -28.24 -6.37
C ALA A 288 -3.92 -27.48 -7.50
N LEU A 289 -3.16 -26.42 -7.18
CA LEU A 289 -2.39 -25.66 -8.15
C LEU A 289 -1.31 -26.50 -8.83
N THR A 290 -0.60 -27.33 -8.05
CA THR A 290 0.43 -28.24 -8.58
C THR A 290 -0.18 -29.29 -9.50
N SER A 291 -1.38 -29.82 -9.18
CA SER A 291 -2.10 -30.76 -10.05
C SER A 291 -2.50 -30.17 -11.40
N MET A 292 -2.62 -28.84 -11.47
CA MET A 292 -2.89 -28.10 -12.70
C MET A 292 -1.61 -27.73 -13.47
N GLY A 293 -0.43 -28.14 -12.99
CA GLY A 293 0.83 -27.90 -13.66
C GLY A 293 1.54 -26.58 -13.29
N TYR A 294 1.10 -25.88 -12.23
CA TYR A 294 1.83 -24.73 -11.70
C TYR A 294 2.97 -25.17 -10.79
N ASP A 295 4.07 -24.45 -10.87
CA ASP A 295 5.13 -24.52 -9.86
C ASP A 295 4.82 -23.51 -8.74
N VAL A 296 4.64 -23.97 -7.51
CA VAL A 296 4.34 -23.09 -6.36
C VAL A 296 5.58 -22.93 -5.48
N ILE A 297 5.96 -21.69 -5.20
CA ILE A 297 7.07 -21.32 -4.32
C ILE A 297 6.51 -20.46 -3.18
N GLN A 298 6.61 -20.96 -1.96
CA GLN A 298 6.26 -20.20 -0.79
C GLN A 298 7.44 -19.32 -0.35
N ILE A 299 7.18 -18.04 -0.11
CA ILE A 299 8.20 -17.06 0.27
C ILE A 299 7.82 -16.42 1.61
N THR A 300 8.78 -16.40 2.53
CA THR A 300 8.63 -15.74 3.83
C THR A 300 9.33 -14.39 3.85
N PHE A 301 8.90 -13.49 4.75
CA PHE A 301 9.56 -12.20 4.95
C PHE A 301 11.04 -12.36 5.34
N GLY A 302 11.38 -13.38 6.15
CA GLY A 302 12.78 -13.67 6.51
C GLY A 302 13.64 -13.97 5.30
N GLN A 303 13.11 -14.73 4.34
CA GLN A 303 13.83 -15.11 3.11
C GLN A 303 14.06 -13.92 2.18
N ILE A 304 13.10 -13.01 2.04
CA ILE A 304 13.35 -11.80 1.24
C ILE A 304 14.26 -10.80 1.96
N LYS A 305 14.30 -10.81 3.30
CA LYS A 305 15.18 -9.95 4.10
C LYS A 305 16.63 -10.39 4.03
N ASP A 306 16.89 -11.69 4.05
CA ASP A 306 18.23 -12.25 3.94
C ASP A 306 18.68 -12.33 2.47
N LYS A 307 19.79 -11.66 2.12
CA LYS A 307 20.26 -11.56 0.74
C LYS A 307 20.61 -12.90 0.12
N LYS A 308 21.26 -13.80 0.91
CA LYS A 308 21.66 -15.10 0.39
C LYS A 308 20.46 -16.00 0.13
N SER A 309 19.49 -15.99 1.04
CA SER A 309 18.23 -16.71 0.85
C SER A 309 17.48 -16.19 -0.37
N PHE A 310 17.43 -14.84 -0.56
CA PHE A 310 16.77 -14.25 -1.71
C PHE A 310 17.49 -14.60 -3.03
N ASP A 311 18.82 -14.65 -3.06
CA ASP A 311 19.56 -15.08 -4.25
C ASP A 311 19.21 -16.53 -4.65
N HIS A 312 19.13 -17.45 -3.69
CA HIS A 312 18.71 -18.82 -3.96
C HIS A 312 17.25 -18.89 -4.46
N ILE A 313 16.36 -18.05 -3.91
CA ILE A 313 14.98 -17.94 -4.40
C ILE A 313 14.97 -17.41 -5.83
N ALA A 314 15.78 -16.39 -6.15
CA ALA A 314 15.92 -15.87 -7.50
C ALA A 314 16.38 -16.93 -8.49
N GLU A 315 17.41 -17.72 -8.15
CA GLU A 315 17.88 -18.87 -8.94
C GLU A 315 16.76 -19.90 -9.17
N LEU A 316 16.02 -20.23 -8.11
CA LEU A 316 14.88 -21.15 -8.17
C LEU A 316 13.77 -20.65 -9.08
N ILE A 317 13.42 -19.38 -9.00
CA ILE A 317 12.42 -18.74 -9.87
C ILE A 317 12.85 -18.83 -11.33
N HIS A 318 14.10 -18.42 -11.67
CA HIS A 318 14.62 -18.49 -13.02
C HIS A 318 14.58 -19.91 -13.57
N LYS A 319 15.03 -20.89 -12.75
CA LYS A 319 15.01 -22.30 -13.13
C LYS A 319 13.62 -22.81 -13.42
N LYS A 320 12.64 -22.51 -12.54
CA LYS A 320 11.25 -22.99 -12.68
C LYS A 320 10.51 -22.30 -13.83
N ALA A 321 10.75 -21.01 -14.03
CA ALA A 321 10.16 -20.24 -15.12
C ALA A 321 10.87 -20.46 -16.47
N GLY A 322 11.98 -21.20 -16.52
CA GLY A 322 12.77 -21.40 -17.73
C GLY A 322 13.48 -20.12 -18.22
N LEU A 323 13.71 -19.18 -17.32
CA LEU A 323 14.37 -17.90 -17.64
C LEU A 323 15.89 -18.01 -17.48
N PRO A 324 16.68 -17.33 -18.32
CA PRO A 324 18.13 -17.31 -18.16
C PRO A 324 18.51 -16.63 -16.85
N TYR A 325 19.32 -17.30 -16.04
CA TYR A 325 19.87 -16.73 -14.80
C TYR A 325 21.29 -16.22 -15.03
N THR A 326 21.54 -14.99 -14.62
CA THR A 326 22.88 -14.40 -14.56
C THR A 326 23.11 -13.81 -13.17
N PRO A 327 24.25 -14.08 -12.51
CA PRO A 327 24.59 -13.44 -11.25
C PRO A 327 24.57 -11.91 -11.36
N LYS A 328 24.20 -11.24 -10.27
CA LYS A 328 24.17 -9.78 -10.21
C LYS A 328 25.59 -9.22 -10.26
N THR A 329 25.80 -8.19 -11.05
CA THR A 329 27.02 -7.37 -11.07
C THR A 329 27.17 -6.58 -9.77
N LYS A 330 28.34 -6.02 -9.52
CA LYS A 330 28.57 -5.15 -8.34
C LYS A 330 27.63 -3.93 -8.33
N GLN A 331 27.36 -3.35 -9.50
CA GLN A 331 26.45 -2.20 -9.63
C GLN A 331 25.01 -2.60 -9.30
N GLU A 332 24.52 -3.72 -9.82
CA GLU A 332 23.17 -4.24 -9.51
C GLU A 332 23.04 -4.63 -8.03
N ARG A 333 24.09 -5.14 -7.40
CA ARG A 333 24.10 -5.39 -5.94
C ARG A 333 23.94 -4.10 -5.14
N THR A 334 24.63 -3.03 -5.57
CA THR A 334 24.49 -1.71 -4.90
C THR A 334 23.08 -1.16 -5.08
N ALA A 335 22.49 -1.30 -6.28
CA ALA A 335 21.12 -0.89 -6.54
C ALA A 335 20.11 -1.71 -5.69
N GLU A 336 20.32 -3.03 -5.57
CA GLU A 336 19.51 -3.89 -4.71
C GLU A 336 19.58 -3.46 -3.25
N ASP A 337 20.77 -3.12 -2.74
CA ASP A 337 20.93 -2.65 -1.36
C ASP A 337 20.16 -1.36 -1.11
N ALA A 338 20.21 -0.42 -2.05
CA ALA A 338 19.44 0.82 -1.97
C ALA A 338 17.93 0.55 -2.03
N LEU A 339 17.48 -0.31 -2.95
CA LEU A 339 16.07 -0.69 -3.04
C LEU A 339 15.57 -1.34 -1.75
N ARG A 340 16.33 -2.29 -1.18
CA ARG A 340 15.98 -2.97 0.07
C ARG A 340 15.87 -2.02 1.26
N GLN A 341 16.74 -1.01 1.35
CA GLN A 341 16.67 0.00 2.39
C GLN A 341 15.38 0.80 2.33
N GLU A 342 14.85 1.07 1.14
CA GLU A 342 13.59 1.77 0.96
C GLU A 342 12.37 0.88 1.17
N LEU A 343 12.43 -0.39 0.75
CA LEU A 343 11.29 -1.30 0.79
C LEU A 343 11.06 -1.98 2.14
N LEU A 344 12.16 -2.42 2.81
CA LEU A 344 12.07 -3.24 4.01
C LEU A 344 11.95 -2.39 5.28
N VAL A 345 11.10 -1.38 5.23
CA VAL A 345 10.76 -0.49 6.34
C VAL A 345 9.44 -0.88 7.00
N ASP A 346 9.18 -0.34 8.18
CA ASP A 346 7.84 -0.44 8.77
C ASP A 346 6.85 0.36 7.90
N TRP A 347 5.90 -0.34 7.32
CA TRP A 347 4.92 0.27 6.43
C TRP A 347 4.03 1.30 7.14
N ALA A 348 3.80 1.15 8.44
CA ALA A 348 3.04 2.11 9.24
C ALA A 348 3.75 3.47 9.33
N GLU A 349 5.08 3.48 9.24
CA GLU A 349 5.90 4.69 9.29
C GLU A 349 6.08 5.36 7.92
N LEU A 350 5.57 4.73 6.85
CA LEU A 350 5.69 5.29 5.51
C LEU A 350 5.01 6.67 5.45
N PHE A 351 5.77 7.71 5.14
CA PHE A 351 5.35 9.13 5.08
C PHE A 351 4.98 9.78 6.43
N THR A 352 5.20 9.13 7.56
CA THR A 352 5.01 9.75 8.88
C THR A 352 6.19 10.60 9.32
N ALA A 353 7.39 10.36 8.78
CA ALA A 353 8.57 11.17 9.04
C ALA A 353 8.41 12.57 8.44
N GLY A 354 8.82 13.59 9.19
CA GLY A 354 8.87 14.99 8.75
C GLY A 354 9.71 15.16 7.47
N PRO A 355 9.73 16.37 6.87
CA PRO A 355 10.46 16.60 5.63
C PRO A 355 11.89 16.10 5.80
N ALA A 356 12.35 15.31 4.83
CA ALA A 356 13.76 14.99 4.70
C ALA A 356 14.52 16.32 4.69
N SER A 357 15.43 16.47 5.62
CA SER A 357 16.28 17.64 5.87
C SER A 357 17.11 18.00 4.64
#